data_427fed93f21c7bdc9107a5a40f118d6c
#
_entry.id   427fed93f21c7bdc9107a5a40f118d6c
#
_cell.length_a   1.000
_cell.length_b   1.000
_cell.length_c   1.000
_cell.angle_alpha   90.00
_cell.angle_beta   90.00
_cell.angle_gamma   90.00
#
_symmetry.space_group_name_H-M   'P 1'
#
loop_
_entity.id
_entity.type
_entity.pdbx_description
1 polymer ?
#
loop_
_entity_poly.entity_id
_entity_poly.type
_entity_poly.pdbx_seq_one_letter_code
_entity_poly.pdbx_strand_id
1 'polypeptide(L)'
;MANEMLIKQYTAGAAIAASRIVKFDTTDGTVIQAAAAADLAIGVCGAVAPASGERVDIVQQGIAEVEFAGVVARGAMVTADANGKGVAAASTNRTIGIALVTTAAGDIAPVLIAPSVM
;
A
#
# COMPACT_ATOMS: atom_id res chain seq x y z
N MET A 1 -24.81 2.37 1.70
CA MET A 1 -23.93 1.98 2.80
C MET A 1 -22.60 2.69 2.69
N ALA A 2 -22.12 3.24 3.77
CA ALA A 2 -20.85 3.91 3.79
C ALA A 2 -19.71 2.90 3.75
N ASN A 3 -18.64 3.22 3.03
CA ASN A 3 -17.41 2.45 3.05
C ASN A 3 -16.60 2.89 4.27
N GLU A 4 -16.55 2.07 5.29
CA GLU A 4 -15.81 2.38 6.50
C GLU A 4 -14.32 2.14 6.27
N MET A 5 -13.51 3.12 6.64
CA MET A 5 -12.07 3.08 6.45
C MET A 5 -11.37 3.45 7.74
N LEU A 6 -10.26 2.78 8.03
CA LEU A 6 -9.37 3.18 9.09
C LEU A 6 -8.22 3.97 8.46
N ILE A 7 -8.20 5.26 8.73
CA ILE A 7 -7.15 6.15 8.23
C ILE A 7 -6.43 6.72 9.44
N LYS A 8 -5.11 6.58 9.45
CA LYS A 8 -4.30 7.13 10.52
C LYS A 8 -3.22 8.03 9.93
N GLN A 9 -2.92 9.11 10.63
CA GLN A 9 -1.93 10.06 10.20
C GLN A 9 -0.54 9.68 10.72
N TYR A 10 0.44 9.72 9.82
CA TYR A 10 1.85 9.45 10.13
C TYR A 10 2.72 10.57 9.58
N THR A 11 3.99 10.55 9.95
CA THR A 11 4.99 11.44 9.34
C THR A 11 5.73 10.67 8.25
N ALA A 12 5.91 11.27 7.08
CA ALA A 12 6.69 10.66 6.02
C ALA A 12 8.18 10.82 6.33
N GLY A 13 8.90 9.70 6.46
CA GLY A 13 10.34 9.71 6.71
C GLY A 13 11.17 10.00 5.46
N ALA A 14 10.56 9.88 4.29
CA ALA A 14 11.13 10.23 3.00
C ALA A 14 9.97 10.53 2.06
N ALA A 15 10.25 11.05 0.87
CA ALA A 15 9.21 11.31 -0.11
C ALA A 15 8.52 10.00 -0.49
N ILE A 16 7.18 10.04 -0.56
CA ILE A 16 6.36 8.88 -0.92
C ILE A 16 5.56 9.26 -2.15
N ALA A 17 5.59 8.44 -3.19
CA ALA A 17 4.77 8.66 -4.36
C ALA A 17 3.30 8.37 -4.07
N ALA A 18 2.39 8.99 -4.80
CA ALA A 18 0.96 8.77 -4.63
C ALA A 18 0.58 7.31 -4.93
N SER A 19 -0.43 6.81 -4.24
CA SER A 19 -1.00 5.47 -4.45
C SER A 19 0.01 4.34 -4.24
N ARG A 20 0.93 4.51 -3.32
CA ARG A 20 1.95 3.51 -3.01
C ARG A 20 1.73 2.84 -1.67
N ILE A 21 2.17 1.60 -1.59
CA ILE A 21 2.19 0.84 -0.34
C ILE A 21 3.30 1.41 0.54
N VAL A 22 3.02 1.56 1.84
CA VAL A 22 3.97 2.12 2.80
C VAL A 22 4.28 1.11 3.89
N LYS A 23 5.45 1.27 4.49
CA LYS A 23 5.92 0.47 5.61
C LYS A 23 6.36 1.37 6.75
N PHE A 24 6.53 0.79 7.94
CA PHE A 24 7.12 1.52 9.05
C PHE A 24 8.57 1.89 8.75
N ASP A 25 8.95 3.09 9.17
CA ASP A 25 10.35 3.50 9.23
C ASP A 25 10.93 3.11 10.60
N THR A 26 12.13 3.55 10.89
CA THR A 26 12.83 3.20 12.14
C THR A 26 12.32 3.96 13.36
N THR A 27 11.57 5.03 13.16
CA THR A 27 11.02 5.87 14.24
C THR A 27 9.52 5.65 14.34
N ASP A 28 8.99 5.51 15.57
CA ASP A 28 7.56 5.37 15.77
C ASP A 28 6.79 6.54 15.17
N GLY A 29 5.66 6.23 14.57
CA GLY A 29 4.82 7.25 13.93
C GLY A 29 5.32 7.72 12.58
N THR A 30 6.36 7.11 12.05
CA THR A 30 6.98 7.48 10.76
C THR A 30 6.88 6.33 9.78
N VAL A 31 6.53 6.64 8.54
CA VAL A 31 6.38 5.66 7.46
C VAL A 31 7.20 6.08 6.24
N ILE A 32 7.60 5.11 5.44
CA ILE A 32 8.25 5.33 4.14
C ILE A 32 7.62 4.41 3.10
N GLN A 33 7.92 4.67 1.83
CA GLN A 33 7.44 3.83 0.73
C GLN A 33 8.02 2.42 0.86
N ALA A 34 7.18 1.41 0.70
CA ALA A 34 7.64 0.02 0.71
C ALA A 34 8.55 -0.25 -0.50
N ALA A 35 9.51 -1.15 -0.32
CA ALA A 35 10.52 -1.44 -1.34
C ALA A 35 10.72 -2.93 -1.59
N ALA A 36 9.99 -3.81 -0.90
CA ALA A 36 10.13 -5.25 -1.06
C ALA A 36 8.89 -5.99 -0.54
N ALA A 37 8.72 -7.22 -1.02
CA ALA A 37 7.60 -8.06 -0.59
C ALA A 37 7.71 -8.50 0.88
N ALA A 38 8.89 -8.47 1.46
CA ALA A 38 9.12 -8.83 2.86
C ALA A 38 9.00 -7.64 3.81
N ASP A 39 8.82 -6.43 3.29
CA ASP A 39 8.69 -5.24 4.12
C ASP A 39 7.44 -5.29 5.00
N LEU A 40 7.53 -4.71 6.19
CA LEU A 40 6.42 -4.66 7.12
C LEU A 40 5.43 -3.57 6.71
N ALA A 41 4.74 -3.82 5.59
CA ALA A 41 3.76 -2.91 5.04
C ALA A 41 2.56 -2.79 5.96
N ILE A 42 2.03 -1.59 6.12
CA ILE A 42 0.93 -1.32 7.04
C ILE A 42 -0.28 -0.69 6.37
N GLY A 43 -0.13 -0.18 5.17
CA GLY A 43 -1.23 0.49 4.51
C GLY A 43 -0.81 1.13 3.20
N VAL A 44 -1.62 2.05 2.74
CA VAL A 44 -1.46 2.69 1.43
C VAL A 44 -1.56 4.20 1.58
N CYS A 45 -0.62 4.91 0.97
CA CYS A 45 -0.68 6.35 0.81
C CYS A 45 -1.78 6.68 -0.21
N GLY A 46 -2.55 7.72 0.05
CA GLY A 46 -3.59 8.15 -0.88
C GLY A 46 -3.04 8.87 -2.10
N ALA A 47 -3.90 9.69 -2.73
CA ALA A 47 -3.56 10.39 -3.96
C ALA A 47 -2.56 11.53 -3.77
N VAL A 48 -2.22 11.90 -2.54
CA VAL A 48 -1.26 12.95 -2.23
C VAL A 48 0.12 12.35 -2.04
N ALA A 49 1.13 12.92 -2.66
CA ALA A 49 2.52 12.49 -2.54
C ALA A 49 3.23 13.39 -1.53
N PRO A 50 3.42 12.96 -0.27
CA PRO A 50 4.08 13.80 0.73
C PRO A 50 5.59 13.86 0.50
N ALA A 51 6.18 15.00 0.85
CA ALA A 51 7.62 15.13 0.94
C ALA A 51 8.11 14.64 2.30
N SER A 52 9.42 14.43 2.43
CA SER A 52 10.02 14.02 3.70
C SER A 52 9.66 15.04 4.80
N GLY A 53 9.23 14.53 5.95
CA GLY A 53 8.85 15.34 7.10
C GLY A 53 7.40 15.80 7.12
N GLU A 54 6.67 15.63 6.03
CA GLU A 54 5.25 16.01 5.99
C GLU A 54 4.37 14.97 6.65
N ARG A 55 3.20 15.41 7.12
CA ARG A 55 2.17 14.49 7.61
C ARG A 55 1.45 13.87 6.43
N VAL A 56 1.08 12.61 6.57
CA VAL A 56 0.40 11.86 5.52
C VAL A 56 -0.68 10.97 6.12
N ASP A 57 -1.81 10.88 5.46
CA ASP A 57 -2.89 9.96 5.83
C ASP A 57 -2.64 8.61 5.18
N ILE A 58 -2.63 7.57 5.99
CA ILE A 58 -2.41 6.19 5.53
C ILE A 58 -3.69 5.38 5.75
N VAL A 59 -4.18 4.77 4.69
CA VAL A 59 -5.32 3.86 4.76
C VAL A 59 -4.80 2.52 5.25
N GLN A 60 -5.24 2.13 6.44
CA GLN A 60 -4.82 0.87 7.07
C GLN A 60 -5.89 -0.21 6.96
N GLN A 61 -7.12 0.15 6.66
CA GLN A 61 -8.23 -0.77 6.51
C GLN A 61 -9.30 -0.11 5.64
N GLY A 62 -9.99 -0.90 4.82
CA GLY A 62 -10.99 -0.41 3.90
C GLY A 62 -10.52 -0.53 2.46
N ILE A 63 -11.01 0.33 1.57
CA ILE A 63 -10.66 0.27 0.15
C ILE A 63 -9.82 1.49 -0.20
N ALA A 64 -8.65 1.25 -0.81
CA ALA A 64 -7.78 2.32 -1.29
C ALA A 64 -7.27 1.97 -2.69
N GLU A 65 -6.87 3.00 -3.44
CA GLU A 65 -6.32 2.80 -4.76
C GLU A 65 -4.81 2.66 -4.71
N VAL A 66 -4.28 1.64 -5.38
CA VAL A 66 -2.86 1.31 -5.42
C VAL A 66 -2.42 1.30 -6.88
N GLU A 67 -1.26 1.88 -7.16
CA GLU A 67 -0.65 1.77 -8.47
C GLU A 67 0.02 0.41 -8.61
N PHE A 68 -0.29 -0.32 -9.68
CA PHE A 68 0.20 -1.67 -9.91
C PHE A 68 1.36 -1.69 -10.89
N ALA A 69 2.33 -2.56 -10.62
CA ALA A 69 3.49 -2.75 -11.51
C ALA A 69 3.26 -3.81 -12.56
N GLY A 70 2.21 -4.61 -12.44
CA GLY A 70 1.95 -5.70 -13.38
C GLY A 70 0.53 -6.25 -13.26
N VAL A 71 0.31 -7.39 -13.87
CA VAL A 71 -0.98 -8.06 -13.85
C VAL A 71 -1.20 -8.73 -12.51
N VAL A 72 -2.33 -8.39 -11.87
CA VAL A 72 -2.79 -9.06 -10.65
C VAL A 72 -4.25 -9.44 -10.89
N ALA A 73 -4.57 -10.70 -10.72
CA ALA A 73 -5.94 -11.18 -10.92
C ALA A 73 -6.86 -10.67 -9.81
N ARG A 74 -8.11 -10.38 -10.17
CA ARG A 74 -9.14 -10.05 -9.19
C ARG A 74 -9.24 -11.15 -8.14
N GLY A 75 -9.21 -10.77 -6.86
CA GLY A 75 -9.23 -11.69 -5.74
C GLY A 75 -7.86 -12.17 -5.28
N ALA A 76 -6.79 -11.87 -6.01
CA ALA A 76 -5.44 -12.26 -5.61
C ALA A 76 -4.91 -11.31 -4.53
N MET A 77 -4.05 -11.84 -3.68
CA MET A 77 -3.40 -11.04 -2.64
C MET A 77 -2.28 -10.20 -3.23
N VAL A 78 -2.12 -9.00 -2.68
CA VAL A 78 -1.22 -7.97 -3.21
C VAL A 78 -0.09 -7.72 -2.22
N THR A 79 1.13 -7.62 -2.73
CA THR A 79 2.31 -7.21 -1.97
C THR A 79 3.00 -6.05 -2.68
N ALA A 80 4.08 -5.53 -2.09
CA ALA A 80 4.82 -4.41 -2.66
C ALA A 80 6.00 -4.89 -3.49
N ASP A 81 6.30 -4.15 -4.55
CA ASP A 81 7.53 -4.33 -5.31
C ASP A 81 8.62 -3.33 -4.84
N ALA A 82 9.70 -3.20 -5.60
CA ALA A 82 10.83 -2.33 -5.25
C ALA A 82 10.44 -0.84 -5.21
N ASN A 83 9.32 -0.46 -5.81
CA ASN A 83 8.86 0.92 -5.87
C ASN A 83 7.58 1.16 -5.06
N GLY A 84 7.19 0.22 -4.21
CA GLY A 84 5.95 0.32 -3.44
C GLY A 84 4.69 0.12 -4.27
N LYS A 85 4.81 -0.31 -5.50
CA LYS A 85 3.66 -0.63 -6.35
C LYS A 85 3.12 -2.02 -6.04
N GLY A 86 1.84 -2.25 -6.34
CA GLY A 86 1.22 -3.54 -6.11
C GLY A 86 1.64 -4.59 -7.10
N VAL A 87 1.94 -5.78 -6.63
CA VAL A 87 2.20 -6.98 -7.43
C VAL A 87 1.56 -8.17 -6.74
N ALA A 88 1.39 -9.28 -7.47
CA ALA A 88 0.82 -10.48 -6.89
C ALA A 88 1.74 -11.03 -5.80
N ALA A 89 1.17 -11.38 -4.64
CA ALA A 89 1.92 -11.93 -3.54
C ALA A 89 2.22 -13.41 -3.77
N ALA A 90 3.38 -13.84 -3.29
CA ALA A 90 3.74 -15.25 -3.21
C ALA A 90 3.73 -15.73 -1.76
N SER A 91 3.87 -17.02 -1.56
CA SER A 91 3.88 -17.63 -0.22
C SER A 91 4.93 -16.95 0.66
N THR A 92 4.58 -16.70 1.92
CA THR A 92 5.38 -16.02 2.94
C THR A 92 5.57 -14.53 2.75
N ASN A 93 5.04 -13.94 1.68
CA ASN A 93 5.09 -12.49 1.52
C ASN A 93 4.16 -11.79 2.50
N ARG A 94 4.57 -10.59 2.92
CA ARG A 94 3.68 -9.67 3.61
C ARG A 94 2.68 -9.12 2.61
N THR A 95 1.39 -9.24 2.89
CA THR A 95 0.36 -8.77 1.98
C THR A 95 -0.29 -7.49 2.51
N ILE A 96 -0.74 -6.64 1.59
CA ILE A 96 -1.45 -5.42 1.95
C ILE A 96 -2.96 -5.59 1.83
N GLY A 97 -3.41 -6.55 1.04
CA GLY A 97 -4.82 -6.79 0.84
C GLY A 97 -5.10 -7.60 -0.40
N ILE A 98 -6.31 -7.44 -0.91
CA ILE A 98 -6.83 -8.22 -2.04
C ILE A 98 -7.19 -7.27 -3.18
N ALA A 99 -6.74 -7.57 -4.38
CA ALA A 99 -7.13 -6.80 -5.58
C ALA A 99 -8.62 -7.00 -5.86
N LEU A 100 -9.34 -5.91 -6.04
CA LEU A 100 -10.77 -5.95 -6.30
C LEU A 100 -11.10 -6.04 -7.80
N VAL A 101 -10.13 -5.77 -8.65
CA VAL A 101 -10.25 -5.87 -10.11
C VAL A 101 -8.97 -6.48 -10.67
N THR A 102 -9.04 -7.03 -11.87
CA THR A 102 -7.85 -7.49 -12.59
C THR A 102 -7.10 -6.27 -13.13
N THR A 103 -5.78 -6.21 -12.89
CA THR A 103 -4.96 -5.05 -13.21
C THR A 103 -3.97 -5.34 -14.31
N ALA A 104 -3.42 -4.27 -14.89
CA ALA A 104 -2.28 -4.31 -15.78
C ALA A 104 -1.21 -3.35 -15.26
N ALA A 105 0.00 -3.42 -15.81
CA ALA A 105 1.08 -2.54 -15.41
C ALA A 105 0.70 -1.07 -15.60
N GLY A 106 0.90 -0.27 -14.56
CA GLY A 106 0.57 1.15 -14.55
C GLY A 106 -0.84 1.49 -14.11
N ASP A 107 -1.70 0.50 -13.91
CA ASP A 107 -3.06 0.76 -13.45
C ASP A 107 -3.06 1.24 -12.00
N ILE A 108 -3.96 2.18 -11.70
CA ILE A 108 -4.29 2.55 -10.32
C ILE A 108 -5.66 1.97 -10.07
N ALA A 109 -5.74 0.99 -9.15
CA ALA A 109 -6.93 0.19 -9.00
C ALA A 109 -7.25 -0.06 -7.52
N PRO A 110 -8.54 -0.31 -7.20
CA PRO A 110 -8.95 -0.50 -5.81
C PRO A 110 -8.45 -1.83 -5.24
N VAL A 111 -8.01 -1.74 -3.99
CA VAL A 111 -7.54 -2.87 -3.18
C VAL A 111 -8.26 -2.83 -1.85
N LEU A 112 -8.77 -3.96 -1.41
CA LEU A 112 -9.31 -4.09 -0.05
C LEU A 112 -8.11 -4.22 0.90
N ILE A 113 -7.87 -3.17 1.67
CA ILE A 113 -6.68 -3.09 2.53
C ILE A 113 -6.92 -3.88 3.81
N ALA A 114 -6.10 -4.90 4.02
CA ALA A 114 -6.11 -5.74 5.22
C ALA A 114 -4.72 -6.36 5.36
N PRO A 115 -3.74 -5.64 5.95
CA PRO A 115 -2.38 -6.15 6.05
C PRO A 115 -2.31 -7.51 6.73
N SER A 116 -1.57 -8.42 6.12
CA SER A 116 -1.49 -9.80 6.59
C SER A 116 -0.20 -10.46 6.06
N VAL A 117 -0.08 -11.75 6.27
CA VAL A 117 1.00 -12.57 5.73
C VAL A 117 0.38 -13.73 4.97
N MET A 118 0.90 -13.97 3.80
CA MET A 118 0.41 -15.06 2.95
C MET A 118 0.95 -16.41 3.38
#